data_99f5fe2cd98a7a31ec40e5d63d7763c0
#
_entry.id   99f5fe2cd98a7a31ec40e5d63d7763c0
#
_cell.length_a   1.000
_cell.length_b   1.000
_cell.length_c   1.000
_cell.angle_alpha   90.00
_cell.angle_beta   90.00
_cell.angle_gamma   90.00
#
_symmetry.space_group_name_H-M   'P 1'
#
loop_
_entity.id
_entity.type
_entity.pdbx_description
1 polymer ?
#
loop_
_entity_poly.entity_id
_entity_poly.type
_entity_poly.pdbx_seq_one_letter_code
_entity_poly.pdbx_strand_id
1 'polypeptide(L)'
;MFGKIKKVLFAQAVLAVTMVFAPGTACAKIDPYAGLSMELSEVPASLSVGETAEITAALVGDKSSDVSATYKWKSLNPTVLSLKEDGNRAVLKAEKGGKATVLVYIAECESVKAKAIVEVKEEGDGILRILAIGNSFSQDAVEQYLYELFAASGKKVIIGNLYIGGCSLERHYNNINNDAAAYEYRKMVDGQKTNVKGVKISTVLAEEPWDYISLQQASGFSGKYETCSPYLPEILNYVRARSKYDVKLIWHSTWAYAANSTHSDFPKYNSNQMTMFNAIVDVAQKVMDNSSYSFDLLVPSGTAIQNGRTSSLGDTFNRDGYHLEVTYGRYTAACTWFEAISGKNVEETSYVPSSMNEVKAKIARSAAHNAVCKPYVVTDMSK
;
A
#
# COMPACT_ATOMS: atom_id res chain seq x y z
N MET A 1 36.09 -15.29 -18.28
CA MET A 1 35.17 -16.32 -17.76
C MET A 1 33.86 -15.66 -17.40
N PHE A 2 32.89 -15.73 -18.28
CA PHE A 2 31.59 -15.05 -18.10
C PHE A 2 30.62 -15.98 -17.38
N GLY A 3 30.19 -15.59 -16.17
CA GLY A 3 29.16 -16.29 -15.39
C GLY A 3 27.76 -15.82 -15.81
N LYS A 4 26.97 -16.74 -16.34
CA LYS A 4 25.57 -16.55 -16.74
C LYS A 4 24.69 -16.35 -15.51
N ILE A 5 24.05 -15.18 -15.39
CA ILE A 5 22.99 -14.91 -14.44
C ILE A 5 21.71 -15.59 -14.98
N LYS A 6 21.22 -16.61 -14.26
CA LYS A 6 19.92 -17.23 -14.54
C LYS A 6 18.80 -16.26 -14.07
N LYS A 7 18.02 -15.76 -15.02
CA LYS A 7 16.74 -15.14 -14.71
C LYS A 7 15.78 -16.22 -14.22
N VAL A 8 15.33 -16.11 -12.97
CA VAL A 8 14.23 -16.91 -12.44
C VAL A 8 12.94 -16.19 -12.81
N LEU A 9 12.22 -16.72 -13.80
CA LEU A 9 10.85 -16.31 -14.09
C LEU A 9 9.93 -16.92 -13.02
N PHE A 10 9.30 -16.08 -12.21
CA PHE A 10 8.13 -16.49 -11.45
C PHE A 10 6.90 -16.37 -12.37
N ALA A 11 6.38 -17.50 -12.78
CA ALA A 11 5.09 -17.60 -13.44
C ALA A 11 3.99 -17.44 -12.37
N GLN A 12 3.34 -16.30 -12.32
CA GLN A 12 2.07 -16.17 -11.61
C GLN A 12 0.95 -16.69 -12.52
N ALA A 13 0.26 -17.74 -12.06
CA ALA A 13 -0.86 -18.34 -12.73
C ALA A 13 -2.03 -17.33 -12.80
N VAL A 14 -2.44 -16.96 -13.99
CA VAL A 14 -3.66 -16.20 -14.23
C VAL A 14 -4.84 -17.13 -13.98
N LEU A 15 -5.62 -16.86 -12.93
CA LEU A 15 -6.83 -17.59 -12.61
C LEU A 15 -7.94 -17.19 -13.59
N ALA A 16 -8.22 -18.04 -14.60
CA ALA A 16 -9.37 -17.88 -15.48
C ALA A 16 -10.65 -18.15 -14.68
N VAL A 17 -11.45 -17.14 -14.41
CA VAL A 17 -12.77 -17.29 -13.78
C VAL A 17 -13.79 -17.64 -14.84
N THR A 18 -14.13 -18.91 -14.93
CA THR A 18 -15.24 -19.44 -15.75
C THR A 18 -16.55 -19.29 -14.97
N MET A 19 -17.44 -18.38 -15.37
CA MET A 19 -18.81 -18.35 -14.85
C MET A 19 -19.72 -19.15 -15.77
N VAL A 20 -20.26 -20.26 -15.25
CA VAL A 20 -21.34 -21.03 -15.89
C VAL A 20 -22.68 -20.45 -15.44
N PHE A 21 -23.47 -19.93 -16.35
CA PHE A 21 -24.86 -19.54 -16.09
C PHE A 21 -25.83 -20.65 -16.55
N ALA A 22 -26.82 -20.95 -15.69
CA ALA A 22 -27.87 -21.91 -15.97
C ALA A 22 -28.82 -21.43 -17.08
N PRO A 23 -29.38 -22.33 -17.95
CA PRO A 23 -30.19 -21.94 -19.09
C PRO A 23 -31.63 -21.63 -18.67
N GLY A 24 -32.12 -20.46 -19.08
CA GLY A 24 -33.54 -20.15 -19.12
C GLY A 24 -34.20 -20.79 -20.38
N THR A 25 -35.33 -21.45 -20.21
CA THR A 25 -36.12 -22.16 -21.22
C THR A 25 -36.70 -21.23 -22.27
N ALA A 26 -36.24 -21.37 -23.54
CA ALA A 26 -36.98 -20.93 -24.73
C ALA A 26 -36.54 -21.78 -25.94
N CYS A 27 -37.52 -22.35 -26.61
CA CYS A 27 -37.57 -22.99 -27.91
C CYS A 27 -36.23 -23.43 -28.57
N ALA A 28 -36.03 -24.72 -28.69
CA ALA A 28 -34.81 -25.39 -29.13
C ALA A 28 -34.43 -25.11 -30.59
N LYS A 29 -33.78 -24.00 -30.87
CA LYS A 29 -32.70 -23.97 -31.86
C LYS A 29 -31.45 -24.47 -31.14
N ILE A 30 -30.80 -25.51 -31.65
CA ILE A 30 -29.51 -25.99 -31.16
C ILE A 30 -28.58 -24.77 -31.19
N ASP A 31 -28.22 -24.24 -30.03
CA ASP A 31 -27.25 -23.14 -29.93
C ASP A 31 -25.89 -23.71 -30.35
N PRO A 32 -25.33 -23.29 -31.51
CA PRO A 32 -24.04 -23.81 -31.97
C PRO A 32 -22.88 -23.48 -31.04
N TYR A 33 -23.05 -22.52 -30.12
CA TYR A 33 -22.04 -22.09 -29.16
C TYR A 33 -22.20 -22.73 -27.76
N ALA A 34 -23.23 -23.58 -27.59
CA ALA A 34 -23.46 -24.27 -26.32
C ALA A 34 -22.26 -25.16 -25.95
N GLY A 35 -21.72 -24.95 -24.76
CA GLY A 35 -20.56 -25.70 -24.26
C GLY A 35 -19.20 -25.15 -24.71
N LEU A 36 -19.16 -24.03 -25.44
CA LEU A 36 -17.94 -23.35 -25.81
C LEU A 36 -17.55 -22.31 -24.75
N SER A 37 -16.27 -22.15 -24.55
CA SER A 37 -15.65 -21.07 -23.72
C SER A 37 -14.63 -20.29 -24.56
N MET A 38 -14.23 -19.13 -24.05
CA MET A 38 -13.22 -18.28 -24.65
C MET A 38 -11.98 -18.27 -23.76
N GLU A 39 -10.82 -18.52 -24.33
CA GLU A 39 -9.53 -18.37 -23.68
C GLU A 39 -8.71 -17.28 -24.37
N LEU A 40 -7.94 -16.54 -23.54
CA LEU A 40 -6.96 -15.57 -24.01
C LEU A 40 -5.56 -16.20 -23.98
N SER A 41 -4.71 -15.83 -24.96
CA SER A 41 -3.28 -16.07 -24.87
C SER A 41 -2.69 -15.42 -23.63
N GLU A 42 -1.38 -15.53 -23.43
CA GLU A 42 -0.67 -14.80 -22.38
C GLU A 42 -0.94 -13.28 -22.53
N VAL A 43 -1.64 -12.72 -21.55
CA VAL A 43 -1.92 -11.28 -21.49
C VAL A 43 -0.88 -10.63 -20.59
N PRO A 44 -0.19 -9.56 -21.03
CA PRO A 44 0.77 -8.89 -20.18
C PRO A 44 0.08 -8.32 -18.93
N ALA A 45 0.62 -8.59 -17.77
CA ALA A 45 0.12 -8.03 -16.52
C ALA A 45 0.28 -6.51 -16.47
N SER A 46 1.35 -5.97 -17.12
CA SER A 46 1.59 -4.54 -17.23
C SER A 46 2.28 -4.17 -18.55
N LEU A 47 2.02 -2.93 -19.00
CA LEU A 47 2.69 -2.26 -20.13
C LEU A 47 3.11 -0.87 -19.69
N SER A 48 4.24 -0.37 -20.18
CA SER A 48 4.62 1.05 -20.05
C SER A 48 3.88 1.91 -21.07
N VAL A 49 3.57 3.17 -20.73
CA VAL A 49 2.96 4.11 -21.70
C VAL A 49 3.77 4.13 -22.99
N GLY A 50 3.09 3.99 -24.13
CA GLY A 50 3.68 3.89 -25.47
C GLY A 50 3.99 2.46 -25.90
N GLU A 51 4.07 1.48 -25.01
CA GLU A 51 4.26 0.08 -25.39
C GLU A 51 3.01 -0.51 -26.04
N THR A 52 3.26 -1.52 -26.86
CA THR A 52 2.22 -2.31 -27.54
C THR A 52 2.39 -3.79 -27.21
N ALA A 53 1.29 -4.52 -27.13
CA ALA A 53 1.29 -5.97 -27.00
C ALA A 53 0.22 -6.58 -27.88
N GLU A 54 0.51 -7.76 -28.39
CA GLU A 54 -0.45 -8.55 -29.15
C GLU A 54 -1.02 -9.65 -28.27
N ILE A 55 -2.33 -9.81 -28.29
CA ILE A 55 -3.05 -10.88 -27.61
C ILE A 55 -3.97 -11.58 -28.58
N THR A 56 -4.24 -12.86 -28.34
CA THR A 56 -5.13 -13.68 -29.16
C THR A 56 -6.23 -14.31 -28.30
N ALA A 57 -7.39 -14.56 -28.91
CA ALA A 57 -8.47 -15.31 -28.30
C ALA A 57 -8.70 -16.60 -29.07
N ALA A 58 -9.06 -17.65 -28.38
CA ALA A 58 -9.43 -18.94 -28.94
C ALA A 58 -10.73 -19.45 -28.33
N LEU A 59 -11.60 -20.02 -29.17
CA LEU A 59 -12.73 -20.81 -28.72
C LEU A 59 -12.21 -22.18 -28.26
N VAL A 60 -12.69 -22.65 -27.13
CA VAL A 60 -12.34 -23.95 -26.54
C VAL A 60 -13.62 -24.73 -26.26
N GLY A 61 -13.59 -26.01 -26.58
CA GLY A 61 -14.70 -26.97 -26.43
C GLY A 61 -14.77 -27.94 -27.59
N ASP A 62 -15.51 -29.03 -27.45
CA ASP A 62 -15.55 -30.16 -28.40
C ASP A 62 -16.01 -29.81 -29.84
N LYS A 63 -16.69 -28.68 -29.99
CA LYS A 63 -17.20 -28.18 -31.29
C LYS A 63 -16.57 -26.86 -31.72
N SER A 64 -15.46 -26.48 -31.14
CA SER A 64 -14.82 -25.17 -31.41
C SER A 64 -14.35 -25.02 -32.85
N SER A 65 -14.01 -26.13 -33.56
CA SER A 65 -13.63 -26.16 -34.96
C SER A 65 -14.80 -26.06 -35.94
N ASP A 66 -16.03 -26.32 -35.46
CA ASP A 66 -17.20 -26.50 -36.31
C ASP A 66 -18.07 -25.23 -36.43
N VAL A 67 -17.70 -24.18 -35.64
CA VAL A 67 -18.43 -22.92 -35.61
C VAL A 67 -17.63 -21.79 -36.26
N SER A 68 -18.31 -21.03 -37.12
CA SER A 68 -17.80 -19.74 -37.58
C SER A 68 -18.05 -18.68 -36.51
N ALA A 69 -17.02 -17.98 -36.08
CA ALA A 69 -17.10 -17.02 -34.98
C ALA A 69 -16.51 -15.67 -35.39
N THR A 70 -17.26 -14.60 -35.14
CA THR A 70 -16.81 -13.23 -35.34
C THR A 70 -16.35 -12.67 -33.98
N TYR A 71 -15.04 -12.55 -33.78
CA TYR A 71 -14.47 -12.00 -32.58
C TYR A 71 -14.66 -10.49 -32.51
N LYS A 72 -15.09 -9.99 -31.38
CA LYS A 72 -15.21 -8.57 -31.07
C LYS A 72 -14.41 -8.22 -29.81
N TRP A 73 -13.62 -7.17 -29.92
CA TRP A 73 -12.76 -6.72 -28.86
C TRP A 73 -13.16 -5.33 -28.36
N LYS A 74 -13.03 -5.11 -27.07
CA LYS A 74 -13.33 -3.81 -26.46
C LYS A 74 -12.40 -3.54 -25.29
N SER A 75 -11.82 -2.35 -25.26
CA SER A 75 -11.25 -1.79 -24.04
C SER A 75 -12.36 -1.07 -23.29
N LEU A 76 -12.52 -1.37 -22.00
CA LEU A 76 -13.46 -0.67 -21.14
C LEU A 76 -12.90 0.67 -20.64
N ASN A 77 -11.58 0.90 -20.84
CA ASN A 77 -10.86 2.13 -20.47
C ASN A 77 -9.95 2.57 -21.64
N PRO A 78 -10.52 3.01 -22.78
CA PRO A 78 -9.75 3.27 -24.01
C PRO A 78 -8.78 4.45 -23.90
N THR A 79 -8.95 5.34 -22.93
CA THR A 79 -8.01 6.43 -22.62
C THR A 79 -6.76 5.93 -21.89
N VAL A 80 -6.82 4.77 -21.26
CA VAL A 80 -5.70 4.10 -20.58
C VAL A 80 -5.04 3.11 -21.52
N LEU A 81 -5.84 2.27 -22.18
CA LEU A 81 -5.38 1.22 -23.07
C LEU A 81 -6.28 1.19 -24.30
N SER A 82 -5.80 1.65 -25.43
CA SER A 82 -6.48 1.51 -26.71
C SER A 82 -6.21 0.12 -27.30
N LEU A 83 -7.07 -0.32 -28.23
CA LEU A 83 -6.86 -1.58 -28.94
C LEU A 83 -7.30 -1.47 -30.40
N LYS A 84 -6.64 -2.26 -31.22
CA LYS A 84 -7.00 -2.49 -32.63
C LYS A 84 -7.29 -3.98 -32.84
N GLU A 85 -8.55 -4.29 -33.18
CA GLU A 85 -8.98 -5.66 -33.46
C GLU A 85 -8.59 -6.14 -34.86
N ASP A 86 -8.22 -7.43 -34.99
CA ASP A 86 -7.94 -8.13 -36.22
C ASP A 86 -8.37 -9.60 -36.08
N GLY A 87 -9.65 -9.88 -36.33
CA GLY A 87 -10.22 -11.20 -36.12
C GLY A 87 -10.08 -11.68 -34.67
N ASN A 88 -9.48 -12.84 -34.48
CA ASN A 88 -9.22 -13.39 -33.14
C ASN A 88 -7.99 -12.77 -32.42
N ARG A 89 -7.38 -11.73 -33.00
CA ARG A 89 -6.21 -11.02 -32.48
C ARG A 89 -6.59 -9.59 -32.13
N ALA A 90 -5.92 -9.02 -31.15
CA ALA A 90 -5.95 -7.60 -30.86
C ALA A 90 -4.55 -7.08 -30.53
N VAL A 91 -4.22 -5.90 -31.05
CA VAL A 91 -3.05 -5.16 -30.65
C VAL A 91 -3.47 -4.12 -29.62
N LEU A 92 -2.94 -4.26 -28.43
CA LEU A 92 -3.10 -3.33 -27.31
C LEU A 92 -2.05 -2.22 -27.45
N LYS A 93 -2.42 -0.98 -27.10
CA LYS A 93 -1.48 0.14 -26.98
C LYS A 93 -1.74 0.87 -25.68
N ALA A 94 -0.71 1.00 -24.88
CA ALA A 94 -0.72 1.73 -23.61
C ALA A 94 -0.68 3.24 -23.88
N GLU A 95 -1.76 3.95 -23.54
CA GLU A 95 -1.91 5.39 -23.86
C GLU A 95 -1.65 6.27 -22.65
N LYS A 96 -2.07 5.84 -21.46
CA LYS A 96 -1.96 6.59 -20.21
C LYS A 96 -1.93 5.64 -19.02
N GLY A 97 -1.21 6.00 -17.95
CA GLY A 97 -1.18 5.21 -16.74
C GLY A 97 -2.56 4.96 -16.12
N GLY A 98 -2.76 3.75 -15.60
CA GLY A 98 -3.99 3.29 -14.99
C GLY A 98 -4.26 1.81 -15.25
N LYS A 99 -5.42 1.31 -14.78
CA LYS A 99 -5.88 -0.05 -15.05
C LYS A 99 -6.94 -0.05 -16.15
N ALA A 100 -6.82 -0.96 -17.09
CA ALA A 100 -7.79 -1.15 -18.15
C ALA A 100 -8.24 -2.61 -18.23
N THR A 101 -9.54 -2.82 -18.49
CA THR A 101 -10.09 -4.14 -18.76
C THR A 101 -10.26 -4.32 -20.26
N VAL A 102 -9.66 -5.36 -20.81
CA VAL A 102 -9.89 -5.84 -22.18
C VAL A 102 -10.95 -6.91 -22.12
N LEU A 103 -11.94 -6.79 -22.99
CA LEU A 103 -13.03 -7.76 -23.19
C LEU A 103 -12.98 -8.28 -24.62
N VAL A 104 -13.10 -9.60 -24.79
CA VAL A 104 -13.36 -10.25 -26.08
C VAL A 104 -14.63 -11.07 -25.97
N TYR A 105 -15.45 -11.07 -27.02
CA TYR A 105 -16.69 -11.87 -27.13
C TYR A 105 -16.97 -12.24 -28.56
N ILE A 106 -17.86 -13.23 -28.77
CA ILE A 106 -18.34 -13.61 -30.07
C ILE A 106 -19.59 -12.78 -30.42
N ALA A 107 -19.59 -12.13 -31.58
CA ALA A 107 -20.70 -11.26 -32.00
C ALA A 107 -22.04 -12.01 -32.09
N GLU A 108 -22.01 -13.26 -32.51
CA GLU A 108 -23.18 -14.13 -32.64
C GLU A 108 -23.65 -14.70 -31.28
N CYS A 109 -22.77 -14.67 -30.22
CA CYS A 109 -23.07 -15.18 -28.89
C CYS A 109 -22.25 -14.47 -27.83
N GLU A 110 -22.72 -13.31 -27.33
CA GLU A 110 -22.01 -12.47 -26.36
C GLU A 110 -21.80 -13.13 -24.97
N SER A 111 -22.47 -14.26 -24.71
CA SER A 111 -22.23 -15.05 -23.50
C SER A 111 -20.87 -15.75 -23.54
N VAL A 112 -20.35 -16.07 -24.74
CA VAL A 112 -19.02 -16.64 -24.93
C VAL A 112 -18.01 -15.50 -25.00
N LYS A 113 -17.37 -15.23 -23.87
CA LYS A 113 -16.46 -14.08 -23.68
C LYS A 113 -15.35 -14.36 -22.68
N ALA A 114 -14.27 -13.60 -22.80
CA ALA A 114 -13.19 -13.53 -21.82
C ALA A 114 -12.82 -12.08 -21.52
N LYS A 115 -12.20 -11.86 -20.36
CA LYS A 115 -11.70 -10.55 -19.96
C LYS A 115 -10.35 -10.68 -19.27
N ALA A 116 -9.51 -9.67 -19.43
CA ALA A 116 -8.27 -9.54 -18.72
C ALA A 116 -8.08 -8.09 -18.25
N ILE A 117 -7.32 -7.90 -17.18
CA ILE A 117 -6.93 -6.59 -16.69
C ILE A 117 -5.46 -6.38 -17.04
N VAL A 118 -5.14 -5.22 -17.64
CA VAL A 118 -3.79 -4.78 -17.94
C VAL A 118 -3.53 -3.50 -17.19
N GLU A 119 -2.42 -3.45 -16.45
CA GLU A 119 -1.93 -2.23 -15.82
C GLU A 119 -1.04 -1.47 -16.80
N VAL A 120 -1.35 -0.21 -17.06
CA VAL A 120 -0.47 0.68 -17.81
C VAL A 120 0.34 1.53 -16.82
N LYS A 121 1.65 1.38 -16.85
CA LYS A 121 2.59 2.14 -16.03
C LYS A 121 3.10 3.35 -16.79
N GLU A 122 2.97 4.53 -16.21
CA GLU A 122 3.74 5.68 -16.69
C GLU A 122 5.23 5.44 -16.34
N GLU A 123 6.15 5.85 -17.21
CA GLU A 123 7.53 5.96 -16.80
C GLU A 123 7.55 6.87 -15.58
N GLY A 124 8.00 6.34 -14.45
CA GLY A 124 7.98 7.07 -13.20
C GLY A 124 8.82 8.34 -13.37
N ASP A 125 8.23 9.48 -13.02
CA ASP A 125 8.91 10.79 -13.00
C ASP A 125 10.06 10.85 -11.98
N GLY A 126 10.42 9.70 -11.41
CA GLY A 126 11.45 9.53 -10.40
C GLY A 126 11.04 10.01 -9.01
N ILE A 127 9.81 10.50 -8.86
CA ILE A 127 9.28 10.98 -7.58
C ILE A 127 8.66 9.81 -6.80
N LEU A 128 9.09 9.62 -5.56
CA LEU A 128 8.49 8.66 -4.63
C LEU A 128 7.26 9.28 -3.96
N ARG A 129 6.14 8.57 -3.92
CA ARG A 129 4.88 9.07 -3.34
C ARG A 129 4.42 8.20 -2.19
N ILE A 130 4.32 8.80 -1.02
CA ILE A 130 3.97 8.12 0.24
C ILE A 130 2.72 8.80 0.81
N LEU A 131 1.67 8.03 1.11
CA LEU A 131 0.49 8.49 1.80
C LEU A 131 0.35 7.78 3.14
N ALA A 132 0.29 8.54 4.22
CA ALA A 132 -0.13 8.03 5.52
C ALA A 132 -1.64 8.27 5.72
N ILE A 133 -2.37 7.25 6.14
CA ILE A 133 -3.76 7.36 6.58
C ILE A 133 -3.77 7.07 8.09
N GLY A 134 -3.96 8.12 8.90
CA GLY A 134 -3.77 7.95 10.34
C GLY A 134 -4.26 9.11 11.19
N ASN A 135 -3.50 9.40 12.21
CA ASN A 135 -3.82 10.35 13.28
C ASN A 135 -2.57 11.10 13.74
N SER A 136 -2.55 11.58 15.00
CA SER A 136 -1.38 12.30 15.54
C SER A 136 -0.09 11.46 15.56
N PHE A 137 -0.17 10.14 15.52
CA PHE A 137 1.00 9.27 15.44
C PHE A 137 1.59 9.23 14.02
N SER A 138 0.77 9.21 12.96
CA SER A 138 1.30 9.44 11.61
C SER A 138 1.88 10.85 11.45
N GLN A 139 1.24 11.86 12.05
CA GLN A 139 1.78 13.23 12.06
C GLN A 139 3.20 13.27 12.64
N ASP A 140 3.41 12.66 13.82
CA ASP A 140 4.70 12.65 14.48
C ASP A 140 5.76 11.86 13.68
N ALA A 141 5.34 10.87 12.88
CA ALA A 141 6.26 10.01 12.14
C ALA A 141 6.65 10.56 10.76
N VAL A 142 5.72 11.20 10.00
CA VAL A 142 5.97 11.49 8.58
C VAL A 142 6.00 12.97 8.22
N GLU A 143 5.45 13.88 9.06
CA GLU A 143 5.31 15.28 8.69
C GLU A 143 6.54 16.13 9.00
N GLN A 144 7.54 15.58 9.69
CA GLN A 144 8.77 16.26 10.03
C GLN A 144 9.94 15.29 9.84
N TYR A 145 11.02 15.76 9.21
CA TYR A 145 12.28 15.05 8.94
C TYR A 145 12.25 13.97 7.85
N LEU A 146 11.12 13.32 7.54
CA LEU A 146 11.08 12.28 6.53
C LEU A 146 11.39 12.82 5.12
N TYR A 147 10.87 14.00 4.79
CA TYR A 147 11.17 14.67 3.52
C TYR A 147 12.67 14.96 3.39
N GLU A 148 13.26 15.52 4.42
CA GLU A 148 14.67 15.91 4.44
C GLU A 148 15.60 14.69 4.35
N LEU A 149 15.25 13.56 4.99
CA LEU A 149 15.98 12.30 4.86
C LEU A 149 15.99 11.80 3.41
N PHE A 150 14.84 11.79 2.72
CA PHE A 150 14.78 11.43 1.32
C PHE A 150 15.54 12.42 0.44
N ALA A 151 15.38 13.73 0.66
CA ALA A 151 16.09 14.77 -0.07
C ALA A 151 17.62 14.63 0.08
N ALA A 152 18.13 14.38 1.30
CA ALA A 152 19.54 14.12 1.57
C ALA A 152 20.06 12.86 0.85
N SER A 153 19.20 11.88 0.62
CA SER A 153 19.53 10.67 -0.16
C SER A 153 19.49 10.88 -1.69
N GLY A 154 19.17 12.09 -2.16
CA GLY A 154 19.02 12.43 -3.57
C GLY A 154 17.69 11.96 -4.19
N LYS A 155 16.70 11.54 -3.37
CA LYS A 155 15.41 11.07 -3.86
C LYS A 155 14.34 12.16 -3.70
N LYS A 156 13.68 12.52 -4.81
CA LYS A 156 12.49 13.36 -4.76
C LYS A 156 11.33 12.58 -4.14
N VAL A 157 10.58 13.21 -3.24
CA VAL A 157 9.46 12.57 -2.55
C VAL A 157 8.28 13.53 -2.38
N ILE A 158 7.08 12.99 -2.53
CA ILE A 158 5.81 13.62 -2.12
C ILE A 158 5.29 12.82 -0.92
N ILE A 159 4.99 13.50 0.17
CA ILE A 159 4.46 12.88 1.39
C ILE A 159 3.09 13.46 1.70
N GLY A 160 2.07 12.61 1.69
CA GLY A 160 0.71 12.95 2.12
C GLY A 160 0.41 12.36 3.49
N ASN A 161 -0.38 13.07 4.30
CA ASN A 161 -0.96 12.57 5.54
C ASN A 161 -2.46 12.91 5.59
N LEU A 162 -3.31 11.89 5.52
CA LEU A 162 -4.75 11.99 5.79
C LEU A 162 -4.96 11.87 7.29
N TYR A 163 -5.10 13.03 7.93
CA TYR A 163 -5.10 13.19 9.37
C TYR A 163 -6.50 13.40 9.95
N ILE A 164 -6.80 12.66 11.01
CA ILE A 164 -7.86 12.98 11.97
C ILE A 164 -7.31 12.64 13.37
N GLY A 165 -7.38 13.58 14.32
CA GLY A 165 -6.91 13.34 15.69
C GLY A 165 -7.58 12.11 16.33
N GLY A 166 -6.76 11.19 16.87
CA GLY A 166 -7.23 9.97 17.53
C GLY A 166 -8.01 8.99 16.65
N CYS A 167 -7.92 9.09 15.33
CA CYS A 167 -8.68 8.25 14.39
C CYS A 167 -8.32 6.77 14.53
N SER A 168 -9.33 5.93 14.79
CA SER A 168 -9.24 4.47 14.79
C SER A 168 -9.55 3.89 13.40
N LEU A 169 -9.22 2.62 13.19
CA LEU A 169 -9.61 1.88 11.98
C LEU A 169 -11.14 1.89 11.79
N GLU A 170 -11.91 1.72 12.86
CA GLU A 170 -13.38 1.83 12.81
C GLU A 170 -13.83 3.19 12.27
N ARG A 171 -13.21 4.29 12.73
CA ARG A 171 -13.56 5.64 12.27
C ARG A 171 -13.17 5.85 10.80
N HIS A 172 -12.02 5.33 10.36
CA HIS A 172 -11.64 5.33 8.94
C HIS A 172 -12.67 4.56 8.10
N TYR A 173 -13.07 3.38 8.54
CA TYR A 173 -14.10 2.55 7.88
C TYR A 173 -15.44 3.31 7.76
N ASN A 174 -15.91 3.92 8.85
CA ASN A 174 -17.16 4.70 8.83
C ASN A 174 -17.07 5.91 7.88
N ASN A 175 -15.93 6.60 7.84
CA ASN A 175 -15.70 7.70 6.90
C ASN A 175 -15.71 7.25 5.44
N ILE A 176 -15.16 6.07 5.15
CA ILE A 176 -15.17 5.46 3.81
C ILE A 176 -16.60 5.15 3.37
N ASN A 177 -17.39 4.50 4.23
CA ASN A 177 -18.76 4.09 3.92
C ASN A 177 -19.70 5.29 3.69
N ASN A 178 -19.44 6.40 4.39
CA ASN A 178 -20.22 7.63 4.26
C ASN A 178 -19.63 8.63 3.24
N ASP A 179 -18.53 8.28 2.57
CA ASP A 179 -17.74 9.19 1.71
C ASP A 179 -17.52 10.56 2.38
N ALA A 180 -17.17 10.54 3.67
CA ALA A 180 -17.15 11.71 4.53
C ALA A 180 -15.95 12.63 4.23
N ALA A 181 -16.22 13.93 4.10
CA ALA A 181 -15.19 14.97 3.98
C ALA A 181 -14.62 15.34 5.38
N ALA A 182 -14.05 14.34 6.07
CA ALA A 182 -13.69 14.41 7.49
C ALA A 182 -12.20 14.63 7.76
N TYR A 183 -11.37 14.53 6.73
CA TYR A 183 -9.92 14.55 6.89
C TYR A 183 -9.34 15.95 6.76
N GLU A 184 -8.24 16.18 7.47
CA GLU A 184 -7.28 17.22 7.19
C GLU A 184 -6.17 16.57 6.34
N TYR A 185 -6.02 17.02 5.12
CA TYR A 185 -4.99 16.51 4.20
C TYR A 185 -3.78 17.44 4.24
N ARG A 186 -2.68 16.91 4.72
CA ARG A 186 -1.41 17.60 4.86
C ARG A 186 -0.44 17.00 3.87
N LYS A 187 0.08 17.83 2.96
CA LYS A 187 0.93 17.36 1.86
C LYS A 187 2.25 18.14 1.82
N MET A 188 3.35 17.43 1.68
CA MET A 188 4.69 17.96 1.49
C MET A 188 5.11 17.72 0.04
N VAL A 189 5.39 18.78 -0.68
CA VAL A 189 5.91 18.76 -2.06
C VAL A 189 7.04 19.79 -2.15
N ASP A 190 8.19 19.41 -2.66
CA ASP A 190 9.37 20.28 -2.82
C ASP A 190 9.72 21.09 -1.56
N GLY A 191 9.60 20.45 -0.38
CA GLY A 191 9.86 21.06 0.92
C GLY A 191 8.76 22.02 1.39
N GLN A 192 7.68 22.19 0.64
CA GLN A 192 6.57 23.06 1.00
C GLN A 192 5.38 22.26 1.53
N LYS A 193 4.94 22.59 2.74
CA LYS A 193 3.79 21.94 3.38
C LYS A 193 2.50 22.70 3.08
N THR A 194 1.51 21.98 2.60
CA THR A 194 0.13 22.47 2.45
C THR A 194 -0.80 21.72 3.39
N ASN A 195 -1.94 22.34 3.73
CA ASN A 195 -2.93 21.77 4.62
C ASN A 195 -4.34 22.16 4.15
N VAL A 196 -5.17 21.15 3.85
CA VAL A 196 -6.54 21.33 3.39
C VAL A 196 -7.48 20.52 4.29
N LYS A 197 -8.48 21.19 4.87
CA LYS A 197 -9.50 20.55 5.72
C LYS A 197 -10.73 20.16 4.92
N GLY A 198 -11.50 19.23 5.46
CA GLY A 198 -12.74 18.78 4.84
C GLY A 198 -12.51 17.97 3.57
N VAL A 199 -11.49 17.10 3.55
CA VAL A 199 -11.13 16.29 2.38
C VAL A 199 -11.66 14.87 2.56
N LYS A 200 -12.07 14.26 1.46
CA LYS A 200 -12.46 12.83 1.41
C LYS A 200 -11.25 11.96 1.11
N ILE A 201 -11.22 10.77 1.71
CA ILE A 201 -10.18 9.78 1.41
C ILE A 201 -10.17 9.40 -0.09
N SER A 202 -11.36 9.25 -0.71
CA SER A 202 -11.51 8.94 -2.14
C SER A 202 -10.79 9.95 -3.05
N THR A 203 -10.87 11.24 -2.71
CA THR A 203 -10.21 12.31 -3.46
C THR A 203 -8.70 12.18 -3.43
N VAL A 204 -8.13 11.94 -2.24
CA VAL A 204 -6.67 11.86 -2.07
C VAL A 204 -6.09 10.58 -2.68
N LEU A 205 -6.79 9.46 -2.59
CA LEU A 205 -6.37 8.22 -3.24
C LEU A 205 -6.27 8.36 -4.76
N ALA A 206 -7.15 9.18 -5.36
CA ALA A 206 -7.16 9.44 -6.80
C ALA A 206 -6.22 10.58 -7.25
N GLU A 207 -5.69 11.38 -6.32
CA GLU A 207 -4.88 12.57 -6.65
C GLU A 207 -3.52 12.18 -7.24
N GLU A 208 -2.77 11.36 -6.52
CA GLU A 208 -1.43 10.94 -6.90
C GLU A 208 -1.37 9.46 -7.25
N PRO A 209 -0.39 9.03 -8.06
CA PRO A 209 -0.03 7.63 -8.23
C PRO A 209 0.81 7.16 -7.03
N TRP A 210 0.17 6.98 -5.87
CA TRP A 210 0.85 6.59 -4.64
C TRP A 210 1.63 5.30 -4.78
N ASP A 211 2.93 5.31 -4.45
CA ASP A 211 3.77 4.12 -4.40
C ASP A 211 3.52 3.32 -3.11
N TYR A 212 3.33 4.05 -2.01
CA TYR A 212 3.10 3.48 -0.68
C TYR A 212 1.91 4.14 0.00
N ILE A 213 1.06 3.33 0.61
CA ILE A 213 -0.02 3.80 1.48
C ILE A 213 0.07 3.07 2.82
N SER A 214 0.15 3.83 3.92
CA SER A 214 0.20 3.24 5.24
C SER A 214 -1.12 3.33 5.97
N LEU A 215 -1.36 2.31 6.79
CA LEU A 215 -2.42 2.25 7.80
C LEU A 215 -1.81 1.96 9.16
N GLN A 216 -2.50 2.41 10.20
CA GLN A 216 -2.18 2.20 11.61
C GLN A 216 -3.46 2.17 12.45
N GLN A 217 -3.37 1.63 13.66
CA GLN A 217 -4.48 1.74 14.61
C GLN A 217 -4.31 2.99 15.50
N ALA A 218 -5.39 3.46 16.11
CA ALA A 218 -5.32 4.47 17.16
C ALA A 218 -4.51 3.95 18.36
N SER A 219 -3.73 4.82 19.00
CA SER A 219 -2.73 4.42 19.99
C SER A 219 -3.27 3.57 21.13
N GLY A 220 -4.45 3.91 21.67
CA GLY A 220 -5.09 3.12 22.73
C GLY A 220 -5.57 1.72 22.32
N PHE A 221 -5.65 1.45 21.01
CA PHE A 221 -6.04 0.17 20.43
C PHE A 221 -4.92 -0.51 19.66
N SER A 222 -3.72 0.09 19.57
CA SER A 222 -2.64 -0.42 18.74
C SER A 222 -2.12 -1.81 19.14
N GLY A 223 -2.30 -2.22 20.41
CA GLY A 223 -2.03 -3.56 20.90
C GLY A 223 -3.28 -4.44 21.07
N LYS A 224 -4.37 -4.15 20.36
CA LYS A 224 -5.66 -4.87 20.46
C LYS A 224 -6.06 -5.41 19.09
N TYR A 225 -5.57 -6.62 18.74
CA TYR A 225 -5.75 -7.23 17.42
C TYR A 225 -7.22 -7.38 17.03
N GLU A 226 -8.08 -7.67 18.00
CA GLU A 226 -9.54 -7.80 17.82
C GLU A 226 -10.19 -6.53 17.23
N THR A 227 -9.56 -5.36 17.42
CA THR A 227 -10.05 -4.09 16.88
C THR A 227 -9.66 -3.83 15.41
N CYS A 228 -8.90 -4.73 14.81
CA CYS A 228 -8.58 -4.67 13.38
C CYS A 228 -9.76 -5.19 12.53
N SER A 229 -10.47 -6.19 13.00
CA SER A 229 -11.63 -6.76 12.31
C SER A 229 -12.94 -6.16 12.83
N PRO A 230 -13.94 -5.92 11.94
CA PRO A 230 -13.95 -6.18 10.49
C PRO A 230 -13.35 -5.03 9.65
N TYR A 231 -12.85 -3.98 10.26
CA TYR A 231 -12.56 -2.70 9.62
C TYR A 231 -11.37 -2.74 8.67
N LEU A 232 -10.25 -3.33 9.08
CA LEU A 232 -9.00 -3.30 8.32
C LEU A 232 -9.12 -3.94 6.94
N PRO A 233 -9.69 -5.15 6.75
CA PRO A 233 -9.84 -5.73 5.43
C PRO A 233 -10.69 -4.88 4.49
N GLU A 234 -11.74 -4.24 4.98
CA GLU A 234 -12.61 -3.37 4.18
C GLU A 234 -11.87 -2.09 3.74
N ILE A 235 -11.08 -1.48 4.64
CA ILE A 235 -10.25 -0.32 4.31
C ILE A 235 -9.21 -0.70 3.26
N LEU A 236 -8.55 -1.84 3.38
CA LEU A 236 -7.55 -2.33 2.43
C LEU A 236 -8.16 -2.57 1.04
N ASN A 237 -9.34 -3.20 0.97
CA ASN A 237 -10.08 -3.40 -0.28
C ASN A 237 -10.44 -2.06 -0.93
N TYR A 238 -10.90 -1.10 -0.12
CA TYR A 238 -11.24 0.24 -0.59
C TYR A 238 -10.02 0.98 -1.15
N VAL A 239 -8.89 0.94 -0.44
CA VAL A 239 -7.63 1.59 -0.86
C VAL A 239 -7.15 0.99 -2.17
N ARG A 240 -7.06 -0.35 -2.28
CA ARG A 240 -6.65 -1.01 -3.52
C ARG A 240 -7.55 -0.68 -4.71
N ALA A 241 -8.87 -0.66 -4.49
CA ALA A 241 -9.84 -0.40 -5.55
C ALA A 241 -9.79 1.05 -6.08
N ARG A 242 -9.31 2.01 -5.29
CA ARG A 242 -9.28 3.44 -5.64
C ARG A 242 -7.91 4.00 -5.94
N SER A 243 -6.86 3.28 -5.64
CA SER A 243 -5.50 3.64 -6.05
C SER A 243 -5.36 3.57 -7.57
N LYS A 244 -4.62 4.51 -8.15
CA LYS A 244 -4.40 4.58 -9.62
C LYS A 244 -3.67 3.34 -10.14
N TYR A 245 -2.72 2.81 -9.33
CA TYR A 245 -1.88 1.65 -9.65
C TYR A 245 -1.91 0.67 -8.49
N ASP A 246 -1.23 -0.46 -8.64
CA ASP A 246 -0.97 -1.36 -7.54
C ASP A 246 -0.03 -0.68 -6.55
N VAL A 247 -0.57 -0.38 -5.39
CA VAL A 247 0.12 0.33 -4.31
C VAL A 247 0.68 -0.67 -3.32
N LYS A 248 1.88 -0.40 -2.82
CA LYS A 248 2.45 -1.13 -1.69
C LYS A 248 1.84 -0.65 -0.37
N LEU A 249 1.34 -1.59 0.40
CA LEU A 249 0.68 -1.31 1.67
C LEU A 249 1.66 -1.44 2.83
N ILE A 250 1.66 -0.45 3.70
CA ILE A 250 2.50 -0.39 4.91
C ILE A 250 1.62 -0.54 6.14
N TRP A 251 1.99 -1.48 7.03
CA TRP A 251 1.55 -1.43 8.41
C TRP A 251 2.50 -0.57 9.24
N HIS A 252 2.03 0.56 9.75
CA HIS A 252 2.79 1.40 10.66
C HIS A 252 2.55 0.92 12.10
N SER A 253 3.50 0.17 12.65
CA SER A 253 3.50 -0.22 14.06
C SER A 253 3.93 0.97 14.91
N THR A 254 2.97 1.53 15.63
CA THR A 254 3.17 2.72 16.46
C THR A 254 3.81 2.35 17.82
N TRP A 255 4.07 3.32 18.68
CA TRP A 255 4.85 3.15 19.91
C TRP A 255 3.96 3.06 21.16
N ALA A 256 4.48 2.39 22.17
CA ALA A 256 3.90 2.38 23.50
C ALA A 256 4.01 3.75 24.19
N TYR A 257 3.11 4.03 25.10
CA TYR A 257 3.14 5.22 25.94
C TYR A 257 4.39 5.23 26.83
N ALA A 258 4.80 6.40 27.33
CA ALA A 258 5.82 6.52 28.35
C ALA A 258 5.39 5.84 29.66
N ALA A 259 6.34 5.38 30.46
CA ALA A 259 6.05 4.66 31.70
C ALA A 259 5.22 5.48 32.71
N ASN A 260 5.36 6.82 32.64
CA ASN A 260 4.61 7.76 33.48
C ASN A 260 3.37 8.36 32.82
N SER A 261 2.90 7.78 31.70
CA SER A 261 1.75 8.31 30.95
C SER A 261 0.47 8.29 31.80
N THR A 262 -0.29 9.37 31.71
CA THR A 262 -1.63 9.52 32.32
C THR A 262 -2.74 9.38 31.28
N HIS A 263 -2.45 8.88 30.08
CA HIS A 263 -3.43 8.72 29.02
C HIS A 263 -4.54 7.74 29.45
N SER A 264 -5.80 8.09 29.22
CA SER A 264 -6.98 7.32 29.65
C SER A 264 -7.03 5.88 29.12
N ASP A 265 -6.34 5.59 28.02
CA ASP A 265 -6.26 4.24 27.45
C ASP A 265 -5.11 3.40 28.02
N PHE A 266 -4.19 3.97 28.79
CA PHE A 266 -3.05 3.24 29.33
C PHE A 266 -3.44 2.08 30.26
N PRO A 267 -4.49 2.21 31.08
CA PRO A 267 -4.99 1.09 31.89
C PRO A 267 -5.41 -0.16 31.08
N LYS A 268 -5.75 -0.05 29.80
CA LYS A 268 -5.97 -1.19 28.92
C LYS A 268 -4.75 -2.13 28.80
N TYR A 269 -3.57 -1.64 29.19
CA TYR A 269 -2.29 -2.33 29.22
C TYR A 269 -1.71 -2.39 30.64
N ASN A 270 -2.57 -2.41 31.66
CA ASN A 270 -2.18 -2.39 33.07
C ASN A 270 -1.32 -1.18 33.47
N SER A 271 -1.42 -0.06 32.75
CA SER A 271 -0.56 1.13 32.90
C SER A 271 0.93 0.74 32.91
N ASN A 272 1.31 -0.21 32.05
CA ASN A 272 2.67 -0.72 31.94
C ASN A 272 3.17 -0.60 30.49
N GLN A 273 4.27 0.11 30.32
CA GLN A 273 4.87 0.40 29.02
C GLN A 273 5.26 -0.87 28.24
N MET A 274 5.94 -1.83 28.93
CA MET A 274 6.37 -3.07 28.26
C MET A 274 5.20 -3.98 27.92
N THR A 275 4.16 -4.02 28.75
CA THR A 275 2.91 -4.73 28.44
C THR A 275 2.27 -4.15 27.16
N MET A 276 2.21 -2.83 27.06
CA MET A 276 1.69 -2.16 25.87
C MET A 276 2.58 -2.41 24.65
N PHE A 277 3.91 -2.30 24.78
CA PHE A 277 4.85 -2.56 23.70
C PHE A 277 4.73 -3.99 23.16
N ASN A 278 4.74 -4.99 24.05
CA ASN A 278 4.62 -6.39 23.65
C ASN A 278 3.30 -6.69 22.94
N ALA A 279 2.20 -6.06 23.38
CA ALA A 279 0.90 -6.18 22.73
C ALA A 279 0.91 -5.54 21.33
N ILE A 280 1.57 -4.39 21.15
CA ILE A 280 1.72 -3.74 19.83
C ILE A 280 2.54 -4.61 18.87
N VAL A 281 3.63 -5.22 19.36
CA VAL A 281 4.47 -6.13 18.56
C VAL A 281 3.67 -7.38 18.15
N ASP A 282 2.91 -7.97 19.06
CA ASP A 282 2.04 -9.13 18.76
C ASP A 282 1.01 -8.79 17.66
N VAL A 283 0.39 -7.60 17.75
CA VAL A 283 -0.52 -7.12 16.70
C VAL A 283 0.20 -6.94 15.38
N ALA A 284 1.37 -6.29 15.38
CA ALA A 284 2.15 -6.07 14.17
C ALA A 284 2.50 -7.41 13.49
N GLN A 285 2.94 -8.41 14.25
CA GLN A 285 3.24 -9.73 13.72
C GLN A 285 2.01 -10.40 13.14
N LYS A 286 0.89 -10.44 13.88
CA LYS A 286 -0.38 -11.02 13.40
C LYS A 286 -0.93 -10.34 12.16
N VAL A 287 -0.78 -9.00 12.04
CA VAL A 287 -1.21 -8.26 10.86
C VAL A 287 -0.34 -8.60 9.66
N MET A 288 0.98 -8.68 9.84
CA MET A 288 1.91 -9.02 8.75
C MET A 288 1.77 -10.48 8.30
N ASP A 289 1.51 -11.41 9.23
CA ASP A 289 1.34 -12.83 8.93
C ASP A 289 -0.04 -13.15 8.30
N ASN A 290 -1.00 -12.23 8.38
CA ASN A 290 -2.33 -12.45 7.83
C ASN A 290 -2.36 -12.22 6.31
N SER A 291 -2.32 -13.32 5.55
CA SER A 291 -2.31 -13.29 4.07
C SER A 291 -3.51 -12.57 3.45
N SER A 292 -4.65 -12.47 4.15
CA SER A 292 -5.81 -11.73 3.65
C SER A 292 -5.65 -10.20 3.74
N TYR A 293 -4.74 -9.70 4.59
CA TYR A 293 -4.40 -8.28 4.63
C TYR A 293 -3.37 -7.90 3.55
N SER A 294 -2.42 -8.80 3.27
CA SER A 294 -1.40 -8.62 2.22
C SER A 294 -0.67 -7.28 2.32
N PHE A 295 -0.14 -6.97 3.51
CA PHE A 295 0.78 -5.85 3.68
C PHE A 295 2.14 -6.20 3.07
N ASP A 296 2.73 -5.24 2.37
CA ASP A 296 4.03 -5.40 1.72
C ASP A 296 5.19 -5.05 2.65
N LEU A 297 4.96 -4.15 3.62
CA LEU A 297 6.00 -3.58 4.45
C LEU A 297 5.50 -3.29 5.86
N LEU A 298 6.36 -3.59 6.85
CA LEU A 298 6.21 -3.14 8.23
C LEU A 298 7.13 -1.94 8.48
N VAL A 299 6.60 -0.86 9.07
CA VAL A 299 7.40 0.22 9.63
C VAL A 299 7.34 0.12 11.16
N PRO A 300 8.40 -0.40 11.82
CA PRO A 300 8.40 -0.73 13.23
C PRO A 300 8.81 0.46 14.13
N SER A 301 8.12 1.60 14.00
CA SER A 301 8.42 2.82 14.79
C SER A 301 8.32 2.56 16.29
N GLY A 302 7.40 1.68 16.73
CA GLY A 302 7.28 1.31 18.14
C GLY A 302 8.52 0.65 18.69
N THR A 303 9.12 -0.28 17.93
CA THR A 303 10.37 -0.95 18.29
C THR A 303 11.54 0.04 18.29
N ALA A 304 11.60 0.95 17.30
CA ALA A 304 12.64 1.98 17.26
C ALA A 304 12.60 2.90 18.50
N ILE A 305 11.41 3.35 18.87
CA ILE A 305 11.25 4.16 20.11
C ILE A 305 11.64 3.34 21.35
N GLN A 306 11.28 2.06 21.42
CA GLN A 306 11.63 1.21 22.56
C GLN A 306 13.14 0.94 22.62
N ASN A 307 13.83 0.75 21.49
CA ASN A 307 15.28 0.68 21.41
C ASN A 307 15.92 1.96 21.96
N GLY A 308 15.47 3.12 21.47
CA GLY A 308 15.96 4.42 21.93
C GLY A 308 15.85 4.64 23.45
N ARG A 309 14.77 4.14 24.06
CA ARG A 309 14.56 4.20 25.53
C ARG A 309 15.58 3.41 26.33
N THR A 310 16.24 2.42 25.76
CA THR A 310 17.32 1.67 26.42
C THR A 310 18.66 2.40 26.40
N SER A 311 18.78 3.46 25.59
CA SER A 311 19.98 4.29 25.50
C SER A 311 20.11 5.24 26.70
N SER A 312 21.18 6.04 26.69
CA SER A 312 21.41 7.11 27.69
C SER A 312 20.32 8.20 27.72
N LEU A 313 19.43 8.25 26.74
CA LEU A 313 18.27 9.15 26.70
C LEU A 313 17.14 8.67 27.62
N GLY A 314 17.07 7.38 27.94
CA GLY A 314 16.00 6.82 28.76
C GLY A 314 14.60 7.03 28.21
N ASP A 315 13.59 7.02 29.06
CA ASP A 315 12.17 7.16 28.67
C ASP A 315 11.75 8.63 28.46
N THR A 316 12.44 9.32 27.53
CA THR A 316 12.21 10.73 27.22
C THR A 316 11.69 10.95 25.79
N PHE A 317 11.38 9.87 25.06
CA PHE A 317 10.96 9.94 23.65
C PHE A 317 9.54 10.47 23.45
N ASN A 318 8.78 10.70 24.52
CA ASN A 318 7.45 11.28 24.48
C ASN A 318 7.40 12.64 25.17
N ARG A 319 6.68 13.65 24.59
CA ARG A 319 6.53 15.00 25.15
C ARG A 319 5.42 15.13 26.21
N ASP A 320 4.37 14.32 26.09
CA ASP A 320 3.15 14.38 26.90
C ASP A 320 2.69 12.99 27.40
N GLY A 321 3.62 12.04 27.42
CA GLY A 321 3.38 10.66 27.80
C GLY A 321 2.94 9.74 26.66
N TYR A 322 2.61 10.26 25.47
CA TYR A 322 2.17 9.43 24.32
C TYR A 322 2.58 9.98 22.94
N HIS A 323 2.56 11.28 22.67
CA HIS A 323 3.09 11.85 21.44
C HIS A 323 4.62 11.92 21.49
N LEU A 324 5.29 11.79 20.35
CA LEU A 324 6.74 11.82 20.30
C LEU A 324 7.30 13.21 20.68
N GLU A 325 8.44 13.18 21.36
CA GLU A 325 9.29 14.35 21.54
C GLU A 325 9.63 14.93 20.15
N VAL A 326 9.58 16.28 20.03
CA VAL A 326 9.53 16.94 18.71
C VAL A 326 10.86 16.92 17.94
N THR A 327 11.99 16.61 18.60
CA THR A 327 13.30 16.51 17.96
C THR A 327 13.69 15.05 17.71
N TYR A 328 14.40 14.41 18.64
CA TYR A 328 14.90 13.04 18.44
C TYR A 328 13.79 11.96 18.42
N GLY A 329 12.67 12.17 19.12
CA GLY A 329 11.55 11.24 19.06
C GLY A 329 10.96 11.13 17.66
N ARG A 330 10.58 12.27 17.05
CA ARG A 330 10.09 12.33 15.67
C ARG A 330 11.15 11.93 14.65
N TYR A 331 12.40 12.31 14.87
CA TYR A 331 13.50 11.94 13.98
C TYR A 331 13.73 10.42 13.98
N THR A 332 13.63 9.75 15.14
CA THR A 332 13.70 8.28 15.21
C THR A 332 12.61 7.63 14.38
N ALA A 333 11.37 8.10 14.49
CA ALA A 333 10.27 7.57 13.67
C ALA A 333 10.51 7.83 12.18
N ALA A 334 10.92 9.04 11.79
CA ALA A 334 11.22 9.38 10.41
C ALA A 334 12.38 8.55 9.84
N CYS A 335 13.44 8.30 10.62
CA CYS A 335 14.55 7.40 10.25
C CYS A 335 14.05 5.97 10.01
N THR A 336 13.13 5.47 10.83
CA THR A 336 12.54 4.14 10.67
C THR A 336 11.74 4.04 9.36
N TRP A 337 10.94 5.07 9.06
CA TRP A 337 10.20 5.16 7.79
C TRP A 337 11.14 5.23 6.59
N PHE A 338 12.16 6.07 6.67
CA PHE A 338 13.14 6.22 5.59
C PHE A 338 13.82 4.89 5.25
N GLU A 339 14.37 4.21 6.26
CA GLU A 339 15.09 2.95 6.04
C GLU A 339 14.16 1.84 5.58
N ALA A 340 13.00 1.68 6.18
CA ALA A 340 12.04 0.66 5.80
C ALA A 340 11.58 0.81 4.33
N ILE A 341 11.37 2.03 3.83
CA ILE A 341 10.91 2.28 2.47
C ILE A 341 12.07 2.26 1.46
N SER A 342 13.20 2.89 1.79
CA SER A 342 14.32 3.04 0.86
C SER A 342 15.24 1.82 0.80
N GLY A 343 15.25 0.99 1.85
CA GLY A 343 16.22 -0.09 2.03
C GLY A 343 17.66 0.38 2.29
N LYS A 344 17.87 1.69 2.46
CA LYS A 344 19.19 2.28 2.74
C LYS A 344 19.40 2.36 4.25
N ASN A 345 20.58 1.99 4.72
CA ASN A 345 20.95 2.14 6.13
C ASN A 345 20.90 3.62 6.55
N VAL A 346 20.01 3.97 7.47
CA VAL A 346 19.81 5.34 7.90
C VAL A 346 20.98 5.87 8.74
N GLU A 347 21.82 5.01 9.27
CA GLU A 347 23.04 5.43 9.98
C GLU A 347 24.03 6.17 9.07
N GLU A 348 23.95 5.91 7.75
CA GLU A 348 24.80 6.54 6.72
C GLU A 348 24.27 7.88 6.23
N THR A 349 23.09 8.33 6.69
CA THR A 349 22.54 9.63 6.25
C THR A 349 23.40 10.80 6.72
N SER A 350 23.61 11.76 5.83
CA SER A 350 24.25 13.03 6.17
C SER A 350 23.32 14.03 6.83
N TYR A 351 21.99 13.77 6.83
CA TYR A 351 21.01 14.68 7.38
C TYR A 351 20.91 14.56 8.90
N VAL A 352 21.15 15.66 9.58
CA VAL A 352 20.89 15.84 11.01
C VAL A 352 20.07 17.12 11.18
N PRO A 353 18.91 17.08 11.86
CA PRO A 353 18.15 18.29 12.15
C PRO A 353 18.98 19.33 12.91
N SER A 354 18.93 20.60 12.51
CA SER A 354 19.70 21.69 13.13
C SER A 354 19.38 21.91 14.60
N SER A 355 18.20 21.44 15.05
CA SER A 355 17.77 21.49 16.47
C SER A 355 18.33 20.35 17.33
N MET A 356 19.16 19.47 16.76
CA MET A 356 19.63 18.24 17.42
C MET A 356 21.16 18.16 17.40
N ASN A 357 21.76 17.71 18.48
CA ASN A 357 23.18 17.38 18.48
C ASN A 357 23.43 15.98 17.91
N GLU A 358 24.68 15.73 17.49
CA GLU A 358 25.07 14.46 16.83
C GLU A 358 24.87 13.24 17.72
N VAL A 359 25.04 13.35 19.05
CA VAL A 359 24.83 12.21 19.95
C VAL A 359 23.40 11.72 19.91
N LYS A 360 22.42 12.64 20.02
CA LYS A 360 21.00 12.31 19.93
C LYS A 360 20.64 11.79 18.54
N ALA A 361 21.21 12.39 17.48
CA ALA A 361 20.98 11.96 16.11
C ALA A 361 21.50 10.54 15.88
N LYS A 362 22.69 10.22 16.38
CA LYS A 362 23.26 8.86 16.30
C LYS A 362 22.38 7.84 17.02
N ILE A 363 21.95 8.14 18.26
CA ILE A 363 21.03 7.26 19.00
C ILE A 363 19.75 7.02 18.20
N ALA A 364 19.14 8.09 17.64
CA ALA A 364 17.92 7.98 16.87
C ALA A 364 18.07 7.11 15.61
N ARG A 365 19.17 7.30 14.86
CA ARG A 365 19.48 6.51 13.65
C ARG A 365 19.73 5.04 13.99
N SER A 366 20.57 4.77 15.02
CA SER A 366 20.85 3.39 15.45
C SER A 366 19.61 2.69 16.00
N ALA A 367 18.74 3.41 16.73
CA ALA A 367 17.49 2.86 17.23
C ALA A 367 16.54 2.45 16.06
N ALA A 368 16.47 3.28 15.03
CA ALA A 368 15.70 3.03 13.83
C ALA A 368 16.26 1.85 13.02
N HIS A 369 17.56 1.86 12.74
CA HIS A 369 18.25 0.78 12.01
C HIS A 369 18.05 -0.58 12.69
N ASN A 370 18.31 -0.66 14.00
CA ASN A 370 18.12 -1.88 14.77
C ASN A 370 16.65 -2.38 14.73
N ALA A 371 15.69 -1.45 14.74
CA ALA A 371 14.27 -1.81 14.65
C ALA A 371 13.90 -2.34 13.26
N VAL A 372 14.42 -1.77 12.19
CA VAL A 372 14.17 -2.29 10.82
C VAL A 372 14.79 -3.68 10.66
N CYS A 373 16.00 -3.91 11.20
CA CYS A 373 16.67 -5.20 11.19
C CYS A 373 15.97 -6.25 12.07
N LYS A 374 15.39 -5.85 13.21
CA LYS A 374 14.74 -6.73 14.20
C LYS A 374 13.42 -6.13 14.66
N PRO A 375 12.36 -6.17 13.82
CA PRO A 375 11.15 -5.38 14.02
C PRO A 375 10.33 -5.77 15.25
N TYR A 376 10.49 -6.96 15.76
CA TYR A 376 9.69 -7.52 16.86
C TYR A 376 10.44 -7.66 18.19
N VAL A 377 11.70 -7.23 18.24
CA VAL A 377 12.56 -7.43 19.41
C VAL A 377 13.30 -6.16 19.77
N VAL A 378 13.26 -5.79 21.05
CA VAL A 378 14.05 -4.65 21.56
C VAL A 378 15.53 -4.94 21.45
N THR A 379 16.27 -4.05 20.82
CA THR A 379 17.75 -4.04 20.87
C THR A 379 18.21 -3.12 21.99
N ASP A 380 18.95 -3.67 22.94
CA ASP A 380 19.55 -2.89 24.04
C ASP A 380 20.67 -1.97 23.51
N MET A 381 20.50 -0.67 23.73
CA MET A 381 21.43 0.39 23.30
C MET A 381 22.14 1.03 24.49
N SER A 382 22.19 0.38 25.64
CA SER A 382 22.86 0.91 26.86
C SER A 382 24.39 0.90 26.79
N LYS A 383 24.97 0.30 25.73
CA LYS A 383 26.42 0.13 25.54
C LYS A 383 26.97 1.15 24.56
#